data_7f8e99f36d2604ac16f5c5c3d2a22fe7
#
_entry.id   7f8e99f36d2604ac16f5c5c3d2a22fe7
#
_cell.length_a   1.000
_cell.length_b   1.000
_cell.length_c   1.000
_cell.angle_alpha   90.00
_cell.angle_beta   90.00
_cell.angle_gamma   90.00
#
_symmetry.space_group_name_H-M   'P 1'
#
loop_
_entity.id
_entity.type
_entity.pdbx_description
1 polymer ?
#
loop_
_entity_poly.entity_id
_entity_poly.type
_entity_poly.pdbx_seq_one_letter_code
_entity_poly.pdbx_strand_id
1 'polypeptide(L)'
;MEFEAASYLWPCVDQPLLKKICAQSLKPVVMDMIQKALENQQIFENFIFTDVGLVRGEHRDGIPQAAEFLLRREGIDTALVFGIVDGKCIDGSIRTRSDTVNPDSFLKKAFGLDEERQTYYGGGNVKDKGGFQIPLGLLAQSPDRETLYKLACAVVRQKFLEAIGC
;
A
#
# COMPACT_ATOMS: atom_id res chain seq x y z
N MET A 1 -28.52 0.77 -14.71
CA MET A 1 -27.69 1.54 -15.69
C MET A 1 -26.35 0.84 -16.01
N GLU A 2 -25.50 0.45 -15.03
CA GLU A 2 -24.20 -0.17 -15.34
C GLU A 2 -24.34 -1.53 -16.05
N PHE A 3 -25.26 -2.38 -15.62
CA PHE A 3 -25.50 -3.68 -16.23
C PHE A 3 -26.12 -3.59 -17.64
N GLU A 4 -26.95 -2.60 -17.89
CA GLU A 4 -27.53 -2.37 -19.23
C GLU A 4 -26.47 -1.89 -20.21
N ALA A 5 -25.60 -0.94 -19.78
CA ALA A 5 -24.47 -0.48 -20.58
C ALA A 5 -23.47 -1.64 -20.85
N ALA A 6 -23.15 -2.46 -19.85
CA ALA A 6 -22.29 -3.61 -20.01
C ALA A 6 -22.88 -4.64 -20.98
N SER A 7 -24.20 -4.93 -20.87
CA SER A 7 -24.90 -5.84 -21.79
C SER A 7 -24.90 -5.32 -23.23
N TYR A 8 -25.09 -4.03 -23.41
CA TYR A 8 -25.04 -3.40 -24.75
C TYR A 8 -23.66 -3.44 -25.38
N LEU A 9 -22.59 -3.23 -24.58
CA LEU A 9 -21.22 -3.22 -25.07
C LEU A 9 -20.61 -4.63 -25.20
N TRP A 10 -21.20 -5.65 -24.57
CA TRP A 10 -20.67 -7.02 -24.56
C TRP A 10 -20.34 -7.60 -25.94
N PRO A 11 -21.17 -7.42 -26.98
CA PRO A 11 -20.85 -7.91 -28.33
C PRO A 11 -19.63 -7.24 -28.96
N CYS A 12 -19.25 -6.04 -28.48
CA CYS A 12 -18.09 -5.27 -28.98
C CYS A 12 -16.79 -5.60 -28.23
N VAL A 13 -16.87 -6.46 -27.20
CA VAL A 13 -15.70 -6.79 -26.36
C VAL A 13 -14.80 -7.80 -27.07
N ASP A 14 -13.53 -7.46 -27.22
CA ASP A 14 -12.48 -8.40 -27.58
C ASP A 14 -12.22 -9.36 -26.39
N GLN A 15 -12.89 -10.52 -26.42
CA GLN A 15 -12.80 -11.52 -25.36
C GLN A 15 -11.38 -12.04 -25.13
N PRO A 16 -10.51 -12.31 -26.14
CA PRO A 16 -9.11 -12.62 -25.94
C PRO A 16 -8.31 -11.53 -25.24
N LEU A 17 -8.54 -10.26 -25.61
CA LEU A 17 -7.88 -9.13 -24.99
C LEU A 17 -8.34 -8.96 -23.52
N LEU A 18 -9.63 -9.06 -23.27
CA LEU A 18 -10.18 -9.00 -21.91
C LEU A 18 -9.57 -10.10 -21.01
N LYS A 19 -9.49 -11.34 -21.51
CA LYS A 19 -8.82 -12.45 -20.80
C LYS A 19 -7.35 -12.13 -20.50
N LYS A 20 -6.61 -11.54 -21.45
CA LYS A 20 -5.20 -11.14 -21.22
C LYS A 20 -5.09 -10.05 -20.14
N ILE A 21 -6.00 -9.08 -20.13
CA ILE A 21 -6.03 -8.01 -19.13
C ILE A 21 -6.37 -8.58 -17.75
N CYS A 22 -7.37 -9.47 -17.68
CA CYS A 22 -7.77 -10.11 -16.41
C CYS A 22 -6.73 -11.13 -15.90
N ALA A 23 -5.94 -11.74 -16.78
CA ALA A 23 -4.89 -12.69 -16.46
C ALA A 23 -3.52 -12.02 -16.29
N GLN A 24 -3.47 -10.81 -15.72
CA GLN A 24 -2.20 -10.13 -15.46
C GLN A 24 -1.29 -11.02 -14.60
N SER A 25 -0.16 -11.43 -15.18
CA SER A 25 0.89 -12.13 -14.46
C SER A 25 1.65 -11.17 -13.56
N LEU A 26 1.87 -11.55 -12.32
CA LEU A 26 2.75 -10.81 -11.42
C LEU A 26 4.20 -10.99 -11.84
N LYS A 27 4.96 -9.92 -11.83
CA LYS A 27 6.42 -9.98 -12.06
C LYS A 27 7.07 -10.75 -10.91
N PRO A 28 8.18 -11.48 -11.14
CA PRO A 28 8.89 -12.20 -10.07
C PRO A 28 9.19 -11.32 -8.85
N VAL A 29 9.67 -10.10 -9.07
CA VAL A 29 9.95 -9.15 -7.98
C VAL A 29 8.71 -8.80 -7.13
N VAL A 30 7.52 -8.78 -7.73
CA VAL A 30 6.27 -8.55 -6.98
C VAL A 30 5.91 -9.77 -6.14
N MET A 31 6.19 -10.98 -6.65
CA MET A 31 6.03 -12.22 -5.87
C MET A 31 6.96 -12.24 -4.66
N ASP A 32 8.23 -11.82 -4.83
CA ASP A 32 9.18 -11.69 -3.72
C ASP A 32 8.71 -10.66 -2.67
N MET A 33 8.11 -9.55 -3.11
CA MET A 33 7.50 -8.57 -2.20
C MET A 33 6.29 -9.14 -1.46
N ILE A 34 5.43 -9.88 -2.14
CA ILE A 34 4.28 -10.54 -1.51
C ILE A 34 4.76 -11.55 -0.47
N GLN A 35 5.79 -12.34 -0.78
CA GLN A 35 6.37 -13.28 0.18
C GLN A 35 6.85 -12.54 1.44
N LYS A 36 7.65 -11.49 1.31
CA LYS A 36 8.11 -10.67 2.44
C LYS A 36 6.94 -10.07 3.22
N ALA A 37 5.94 -9.55 2.52
CA ALA A 37 4.75 -8.99 3.15
C ALA A 37 4.01 -10.04 3.98
N LEU A 38 3.94 -11.29 3.52
CA LEU A 38 3.35 -12.41 4.28
C LEU A 38 4.19 -12.82 5.49
N GLU A 39 5.52 -12.77 5.38
CA GLU A 39 6.44 -13.08 6.48
C GLU A 39 6.38 -12.03 7.60
N ASN A 40 6.27 -10.74 7.22
CA ASN A 40 6.31 -9.61 8.16
C ASN A 40 4.93 -9.15 8.64
N GLN A 41 3.84 -9.79 8.18
CA GLN A 41 2.47 -9.33 8.46
C GLN A 41 2.13 -9.35 9.96
N GLN A 42 1.46 -8.30 10.39
CA GLN A 42 0.79 -8.20 11.68
C GLN A 42 -0.69 -7.95 11.43
N ILE A 43 -1.54 -8.67 12.16
CA ILE A 43 -2.99 -8.57 12.01
C ILE A 43 -3.55 -7.93 13.27
N PHE A 44 -4.36 -6.91 13.08
CA PHE A 44 -5.08 -6.17 14.09
C PHE A 44 -6.56 -6.20 13.71
N GLU A 45 -7.34 -7.08 14.32
CA GLU A 45 -8.75 -7.34 13.95
C GLU A 45 -8.86 -7.69 12.45
N ASN A 46 -9.43 -6.78 11.65
CA ASN A 46 -9.60 -6.90 10.20
C ASN A 46 -8.57 -6.10 9.37
N PHE A 47 -7.51 -5.59 10.04
CA PHE A 47 -6.40 -4.88 9.38
C PHE A 47 -5.18 -5.77 9.24
N ILE A 48 -4.53 -5.74 8.09
CA ILE A 48 -3.14 -6.19 7.89
C ILE A 48 -2.22 -4.98 7.81
N PHE A 49 -1.18 -5.00 8.64
CA PHE A 49 -0.05 -4.08 8.58
C PHE A 49 1.20 -4.87 8.26
N THR A 50 1.97 -4.47 7.26
CA THR A 50 3.18 -5.18 6.86
C THR A 50 4.13 -4.30 6.05
N ASP A 51 5.36 -4.78 5.91
CA ASP A 51 6.36 -4.18 5.04
C ASP A 51 6.95 -5.19 4.04
N VAL A 52 7.51 -4.66 2.98
CA VAL A 52 8.19 -5.43 1.91
C VAL A 52 9.71 -5.21 1.90
N GLY A 53 10.25 -4.57 2.94
CA GLY A 53 11.68 -4.31 3.08
C GLY A 53 12.19 -3.18 2.19
N LEU A 54 13.41 -3.34 1.70
CA LEU A 54 14.06 -2.38 0.80
C LEU A 54 13.61 -2.63 -0.64
N VAL A 55 13.17 -1.58 -1.32
CA VAL A 55 12.61 -1.62 -2.68
C VAL A 55 13.41 -0.70 -3.58
N ARG A 56 13.70 -1.12 -4.80
CA ARG A 56 14.23 -0.23 -5.84
C ARG A 56 13.11 0.62 -6.41
N GLY A 57 13.39 1.88 -6.76
CA GLY A 57 12.40 2.81 -7.28
C GLY A 57 11.64 2.31 -8.52
N GLU A 58 12.32 1.56 -9.40
CA GLU A 58 11.73 0.90 -10.57
C GLU A 58 10.67 -0.17 -10.24
N HIS A 59 10.66 -0.64 -8.99
CA HIS A 59 9.76 -1.70 -8.52
C HIS A 59 8.72 -1.20 -7.49
N ARG A 60 8.66 0.12 -7.23
CA ARG A 60 7.75 0.71 -6.24
C ARG A 60 6.28 0.33 -6.46
N ASP A 61 5.89 0.11 -7.72
CA ASP A 61 4.52 -0.32 -8.08
C ASP A 61 4.15 -1.72 -7.54
N GLY A 62 5.11 -2.48 -7.05
CA GLY A 62 4.88 -3.74 -6.35
C GLY A 62 4.23 -3.57 -4.98
N ILE A 63 4.44 -2.42 -4.31
CA ILE A 63 3.87 -2.14 -2.98
C ILE A 63 2.34 -2.16 -3.01
N PRO A 64 1.65 -1.38 -3.87
CA PRO A 64 0.20 -1.44 -3.99
C PRO A 64 -0.31 -2.80 -4.47
N GLN A 65 0.44 -3.52 -5.32
CA GLN A 65 0.06 -4.86 -5.77
C GLN A 65 0.09 -5.87 -4.60
N ALA A 66 1.08 -5.78 -3.72
CA ALA A 66 1.12 -6.58 -2.49
C ALA A 66 -0.06 -6.27 -1.57
N ALA A 67 -0.45 -5.00 -1.42
CA ALA A 67 -1.61 -4.61 -0.62
C ALA A 67 -2.92 -5.18 -1.21
N GLU A 68 -3.09 -5.13 -2.52
CA GLU A 68 -4.25 -5.73 -3.21
C GLU A 68 -4.29 -7.24 -3.08
N PHE A 69 -3.13 -7.91 -3.08
CA PHE A 69 -3.04 -9.34 -2.86
C PHE A 69 -3.47 -9.72 -1.44
N LEU A 70 -2.92 -9.04 -0.43
CA LEU A 70 -3.22 -9.30 0.99
C LEU A 70 -4.69 -9.04 1.33
N LEU A 71 -5.32 -8.09 0.67
CA LEU A 71 -6.74 -7.79 0.85
C LEU A 71 -7.65 -8.97 0.45
N ARG A 72 -7.15 -9.96 -0.30
CA ARG A 72 -7.90 -11.17 -0.66
C ARG A 72 -8.02 -12.18 0.47
N ARG A 73 -7.27 -11.98 1.55
CA ARG A 73 -7.33 -12.86 2.73
C ARG A 73 -8.71 -12.74 3.39
N GLU A 74 -9.29 -13.88 3.75
CA GLU A 74 -10.54 -13.95 4.50
C GLU A 74 -10.41 -13.26 5.87
N GLY A 75 -11.42 -12.49 6.27
CA GLY A 75 -11.44 -11.75 7.53
C GLY A 75 -10.62 -10.45 7.52
N ILE A 76 -10.06 -10.06 6.36
CA ILE A 76 -9.31 -8.81 6.22
C ILE A 76 -10.07 -7.84 5.31
N ASP A 77 -10.32 -6.64 5.84
CA ASP A 77 -11.00 -5.57 5.12
C ASP A 77 -10.05 -4.43 4.72
N THR A 78 -8.91 -4.31 5.41
CA THR A 78 -7.94 -3.24 5.13
C THR A 78 -6.52 -3.78 5.19
N ALA A 79 -5.71 -3.47 4.19
CA ALA A 79 -4.29 -3.80 4.11
C ALA A 79 -3.45 -2.54 3.92
N LEU A 80 -2.49 -2.31 4.83
CA LEU A 80 -1.45 -1.28 4.70
C LEU A 80 -0.10 -1.96 4.51
N VAL A 81 0.50 -1.70 3.37
CA VAL A 81 1.81 -2.24 2.98
C VAL A 81 2.76 -1.09 2.69
N PHE A 82 3.99 -1.17 3.17
CA PHE A 82 5.00 -0.16 2.91
C PHE A 82 6.38 -0.79 2.66
N GLY A 83 7.29 0.03 2.15
CA GLY A 83 8.70 -0.33 1.99
C GLY A 83 9.59 0.91 1.95
N ILE A 84 10.89 0.73 2.07
CA ILE A 84 11.87 1.83 1.93
C ILE A 84 12.38 1.81 0.49
N VAL A 85 12.03 2.86 -0.26
CA VAL A 85 12.37 2.98 -1.68
C VAL A 85 13.70 3.71 -1.83
N ASP A 86 14.66 3.06 -2.52
CA ASP A 86 16.02 3.54 -2.80
C ASP A 86 16.80 4.00 -1.55
N GLY A 87 16.34 3.63 -0.34
CA GLY A 87 16.87 4.14 0.91
C GLY A 87 16.65 5.64 1.12
N LYS A 88 15.73 6.26 0.38
CA LYS A 88 15.47 7.71 0.40
C LYS A 88 14.14 8.09 1.02
N CYS A 89 13.14 7.25 0.86
CA CYS A 89 11.81 7.50 1.39
C CYS A 89 11.12 6.21 1.81
N ILE A 90 10.19 6.32 2.74
CA ILE A 90 9.21 5.28 3.04
C ILE A 90 8.04 5.52 2.07
N ASP A 91 7.68 4.52 1.31
CA ASP A 91 6.57 4.55 0.38
C ASP A 91 5.57 3.46 0.76
N GLY A 92 4.30 3.79 0.82
CA GLY A 92 3.30 2.83 1.26
C GLY A 92 1.96 2.99 0.56
N SER A 93 1.18 1.95 0.68
CA SER A 93 -0.14 1.86 0.08
C SER A 93 -1.14 1.27 1.06
N ILE A 94 -2.31 1.87 1.13
CA ILE A 94 -3.48 1.31 1.80
C ILE A 94 -4.51 0.89 0.76
N ARG A 95 -5.12 -0.27 1.01
CA ARG A 95 -6.27 -0.79 0.27
C ARG A 95 -7.33 -1.21 1.26
N THR A 96 -8.58 -0.88 1.00
CA THR A 96 -9.69 -1.25 1.86
C THR A 96 -10.92 -1.68 1.07
N ARG A 97 -11.72 -2.56 1.68
CA ARG A 97 -13.08 -2.92 1.27
C ARG A 97 -14.12 -2.45 2.29
N SER A 98 -13.64 -1.87 3.39
CA SER A 98 -14.48 -1.39 4.47
C SER A 98 -15.11 -0.04 4.10
N ASP A 99 -16.41 0.06 4.23
CA ASP A 99 -17.13 1.33 4.05
C ASP A 99 -16.88 2.32 5.20
N THR A 100 -16.31 1.86 6.32
CA THR A 100 -16.00 2.69 7.48
C THR A 100 -14.60 3.29 7.46
N VAL A 101 -13.70 2.76 6.63
CA VAL A 101 -12.33 3.24 6.50
C VAL A 101 -12.21 4.13 5.27
N ASN A 102 -12.00 5.42 5.51
CA ASN A 102 -11.68 6.37 4.45
C ASN A 102 -10.15 6.48 4.33
N PRO A 103 -9.52 5.96 3.25
CA PRO A 103 -8.07 5.97 3.08
C PRO A 103 -7.42 7.35 3.15
N ASP A 104 -8.07 8.37 2.60
CA ASP A 104 -7.56 9.74 2.61
C ASP A 104 -7.47 10.30 4.04
N SER A 105 -8.58 10.23 4.78
CA SER A 105 -8.62 10.70 6.16
C SER A 105 -7.70 9.88 7.07
N PHE A 106 -7.65 8.58 6.86
CA PHE A 106 -6.79 7.67 7.62
C PHE A 106 -5.32 8.03 7.47
N LEU A 107 -4.83 8.19 6.24
CA LEU A 107 -3.43 8.50 5.98
C LEU A 107 -3.05 9.90 6.47
N LYS A 108 -3.93 10.88 6.31
CA LYS A 108 -3.72 12.23 6.84
C LYS A 108 -3.63 12.25 8.37
N LYS A 109 -4.51 11.49 9.04
CA LYS A 109 -4.48 11.32 10.50
C LYS A 109 -3.21 10.61 10.95
N ALA A 110 -2.82 9.53 10.27
CA ALA A 110 -1.67 8.71 10.65
C ALA A 110 -0.34 9.45 10.47
N PHE A 111 -0.12 10.08 9.32
CA PHE A 111 1.19 10.60 8.93
C PHE A 111 1.32 12.12 8.96
N GLY A 112 0.19 12.84 9.03
CA GLY A 112 0.18 14.28 9.18
C GLY A 112 0.61 15.07 7.94
N LEU A 113 0.94 16.33 8.20
CA LEU A 113 1.31 17.36 7.21
C LEU A 113 2.82 17.53 7.19
N ASP A 114 3.40 17.64 6.01
CA ASP A 114 4.73 18.18 5.78
C ASP A 114 4.64 19.72 5.85
N GLU A 115 5.10 20.29 6.95
CA GLU A 115 5.00 21.74 7.19
C GLU A 115 5.82 22.56 6.19
N GLU A 116 6.93 22.03 5.69
CA GLU A 116 7.76 22.73 4.71
C GLU A 116 7.08 22.78 3.34
N ARG A 117 6.46 21.69 2.92
CA ARG A 117 5.78 21.58 1.62
C ARG A 117 4.32 21.97 1.65
N GLN A 118 3.74 22.15 2.84
CA GLN A 118 2.32 22.41 3.06
C GLN A 118 1.41 21.34 2.39
N THR A 119 1.90 20.10 2.37
CA THR A 119 1.19 18.94 1.78
C THR A 119 1.19 17.76 2.77
N TYR A 120 0.14 16.96 2.75
CA TYR A 120 0.11 15.75 3.56
C TYR A 120 1.09 14.69 3.02
N TYR A 121 1.73 13.94 3.92
CA TYR A 121 2.57 12.80 3.54
C TYR A 121 1.78 11.68 2.87
N GLY A 122 0.47 11.59 3.13
CA GLY A 122 -0.39 10.60 2.54
C GLY A 122 -1.76 11.15 2.15
N GLY A 123 -2.39 10.45 1.25
CA GLY A 123 -3.74 10.74 0.79
C GLY A 123 -4.28 9.64 -0.10
N GLY A 124 -5.52 9.77 -0.49
CA GLY A 124 -6.15 8.74 -1.32
C GLY A 124 -7.51 9.16 -1.85
N ASN A 125 -8.23 8.19 -2.39
CA ASN A 125 -9.64 8.38 -2.64
C ASN A 125 -10.47 8.05 -1.38
N VAL A 126 -11.73 8.42 -1.40
CA VAL A 126 -12.64 8.22 -0.27
C VAL A 126 -13.06 6.76 -0.11
N LYS A 127 -12.88 5.92 -1.16
CA LYS A 127 -13.51 4.60 -1.22
C LYS A 127 -12.59 3.46 -0.82
N ASP A 128 -11.48 3.25 -1.56
CA ASP A 128 -10.83 1.95 -1.53
C ASP A 128 -9.30 1.98 -1.51
N LYS A 129 -8.68 3.11 -1.83
CA LYS A 129 -7.21 3.17 -1.99
C LYS A 129 -6.59 4.51 -1.62
N GLY A 130 -5.39 4.42 -1.09
CA GLY A 130 -4.53 5.55 -0.81
C GLY A 130 -3.07 5.17 -0.82
N GLY A 131 -2.20 6.17 -0.74
CA GLY A 131 -0.77 5.99 -0.64
C GLY A 131 -0.13 7.09 0.19
N PHE A 132 1.05 6.84 0.70
CA PHE A 132 1.85 7.82 1.43
C PHE A 132 3.32 7.72 1.05
N GLN A 133 4.00 8.84 1.17
CA GLN A 133 5.44 8.92 0.93
C GLN A 133 6.06 9.83 1.98
N ILE A 134 7.00 9.29 2.77
CA ILE A 134 7.69 10.02 3.83
C ILE A 134 9.17 10.06 3.50
N PRO A 135 9.74 11.25 3.21
CA PRO A 135 11.18 11.38 2.96
C PRO A 135 11.98 11.02 4.23
N LEU A 136 13.05 10.28 4.08
CA LEU A 136 13.96 9.95 5.19
C LEU A 136 14.93 11.11 5.51
N GLY A 137 15.03 12.11 4.64
CA GLY A 137 15.88 13.27 4.85
C GLY A 137 17.32 12.89 5.16
N LEU A 138 17.87 13.44 6.24
CA LEU A 138 19.22 13.15 6.71
C LEU A 138 19.44 11.67 7.03
N LEU A 139 18.40 10.95 7.48
CA LEU A 139 18.50 9.52 7.82
C LEU A 139 18.84 8.66 6.60
N ALA A 140 18.53 9.11 5.38
CA ALA A 140 18.90 8.43 4.14
C ALA A 140 20.42 8.29 3.96
N GLN A 141 21.22 9.09 4.64
CA GLN A 141 22.68 9.07 4.59
C GLN A 141 23.30 8.06 5.56
N SER A 142 22.49 7.42 6.43
CA SER A 142 23.00 6.44 7.38
C SER A 142 23.70 5.27 6.65
N PRO A 143 24.94 4.92 7.06
CA PRO A 143 25.61 3.72 6.53
C PRO A 143 24.97 2.43 7.06
N ASP A 144 24.35 2.48 8.23
CA ASP A 144 23.66 1.35 8.86
C ASP A 144 22.22 1.25 8.34
N ARG A 145 22.06 0.49 7.27
CA ARG A 145 20.78 0.27 6.62
C ARG A 145 19.83 -0.59 7.45
N GLU A 146 20.36 -1.47 8.28
CA GLU A 146 19.54 -2.34 9.12
C GLU A 146 18.88 -1.56 10.26
N THR A 147 19.64 -0.72 10.96
CA THR A 147 19.10 0.14 12.00
C THR A 147 18.10 1.15 11.44
N LEU A 148 18.40 1.76 10.28
CA LEU A 148 17.47 2.64 9.59
C LEU A 148 16.15 1.95 9.28
N TYR A 149 16.21 0.73 8.74
CA TYR A 149 15.04 -0.06 8.42
C TYR A 149 14.19 -0.38 9.66
N LYS A 150 14.81 -0.87 10.73
CA LYS A 150 14.13 -1.16 12.01
C LYS A 150 13.44 0.08 12.58
N LEU A 151 14.11 1.23 12.56
CA LEU A 151 13.55 2.49 13.03
C LEU A 151 12.36 2.93 12.19
N ALA A 152 12.48 2.89 10.87
CA ALA A 152 11.39 3.23 9.96
C ALA A 152 10.16 2.35 10.18
N CYS A 153 10.35 1.03 10.29
CA CYS A 153 9.26 0.09 10.59
C CYS A 153 8.59 0.40 11.94
N ALA A 154 9.37 0.69 12.98
CA ALA A 154 8.85 1.00 14.31
C ALA A 154 7.99 2.28 14.29
N VAL A 155 8.47 3.33 13.63
CA VAL A 155 7.74 4.61 13.53
C VAL A 155 6.45 4.46 12.73
N VAL A 156 6.49 3.81 11.56
CA VAL A 156 5.30 3.60 10.71
C VAL A 156 4.27 2.75 11.46
N ARG A 157 4.73 1.71 12.17
CA ARG A 157 3.87 0.85 12.99
C ARG A 157 3.18 1.64 14.11
N GLN A 158 3.94 2.46 14.84
CA GLN A 158 3.38 3.30 15.90
C GLN A 158 2.30 4.23 15.35
N LYS A 159 2.59 4.93 14.25
CA LYS A 159 1.63 5.83 13.59
C LYS A 159 0.37 5.12 13.09
N PHE A 160 0.52 3.91 12.58
CA PHE A 160 -0.59 3.07 12.19
C PHE A 160 -1.47 2.70 13.40
N LEU A 161 -0.86 2.25 14.51
CA LEU A 161 -1.58 1.86 15.73
C LEU A 161 -2.35 3.06 16.33
N GLU A 162 -1.71 4.23 16.42
CA GLU A 162 -2.38 5.47 16.84
C GLU A 162 -3.60 5.80 15.97
N ALA A 163 -3.51 5.54 14.65
CA ALA A 163 -4.59 5.83 13.72
C ALA A 163 -5.79 4.88 13.86
N ILE A 164 -5.55 3.58 14.15
CA ILE A 164 -6.62 2.59 14.41
C ILE A 164 -7.16 2.64 15.83
N GLY A 165 -6.51 3.36 16.75
CA GLY A 165 -6.98 3.52 18.13
C GLY A 165 -6.51 2.42 19.08
N CYS A 166 -5.39 1.77 18.76
CA CYS A 166 -4.72 0.76 19.58
C CYS A 166 -3.52 1.33 20.35
#